data_c41e445a312ed6d7a305f0393b8b3aad
#
_entry.id   c41e445a312ed6d7a305f0393b8b3aad
#
_cell.length_a   1.000
_cell.length_b   1.000
_cell.length_c   1.000
_cell.angle_alpha   90.00
_cell.angle_beta   90.00
_cell.angle_gamma   90.00
#
_symmetry.space_group_name_H-M   'P 1'
#
loop_
_entity.id
_entity.type
_entity.pdbx_description
1 polymer ?
#
loop_
_entity_poly.entity_id
_entity_poly.type
_entity_poly.pdbx_seq_one_letter_code
_entity_poly.pdbx_strand_id
1 'polypeptide(L)'
;MLLCGEDLGMVPACVPGVLRDLGILSLEIPSMPKRPDLGFANPAHAPYMSVVSPSTHDMPTLRSWWREDSRVTANFAWQMLGEPFAPSELAGELASRIILQHLQSPAMWAIFPLQDLLAIDESIRHPDPDAERINVPSIMPYRWCYRMHLELDALAAAGGFNGEVMRLLQVSGRAHPA
;
A
#
# COMPACT_ATOMS: atom_id res chain seq x y z
N MET A 1 24.16 -0.65 -5.07
CA MET A 1 22.79 -0.21 -5.45
C MET A 1 21.89 -1.42 -5.30
N LEU A 2 20.75 -1.30 -4.64
CA LEU A 2 19.75 -2.35 -4.52
C LEU A 2 18.64 -2.09 -5.54
N LEU A 3 18.25 -3.12 -6.30
CA LEU A 3 17.22 -3.03 -7.33
C LEU A 3 15.95 -3.70 -6.84
N CYS A 4 14.79 -3.15 -7.20
CA CYS A 4 13.49 -3.79 -7.06
C CYS A 4 12.91 -3.98 -8.47
N GLY A 5 12.50 -5.20 -8.79
CA GLY A 5 11.79 -5.52 -10.02
C GLY A 5 10.29 -5.34 -9.81
N GLU A 6 9.61 -4.75 -10.77
CA GLU A 6 8.15 -4.75 -10.82
C GLU A 6 7.69 -6.06 -11.48
N ASP A 7 7.45 -7.07 -10.67
CA ASP A 7 7.05 -8.43 -11.07
C ASP A 7 5.56 -8.67 -10.76
N LEU A 8 4.70 -7.79 -11.26
CA LEU A 8 3.25 -7.82 -11.08
C LEU A 8 2.54 -8.34 -12.35
N GLY A 9 1.35 -8.88 -12.20
CA GLY A 9 0.53 -9.36 -13.30
C GLY A 9 1.00 -10.69 -13.90
N MET A 10 1.02 -10.80 -15.23
CA MET A 10 1.41 -12.03 -15.93
C MET A 10 2.95 -12.18 -15.98
N VAL A 11 3.50 -12.75 -14.94
CA VAL A 11 4.95 -12.92 -14.79
C VAL A 11 5.35 -14.34 -15.23
N PRO A 12 6.34 -14.51 -16.15
CA PRO A 12 6.85 -15.83 -16.53
C PRO A 12 7.38 -16.61 -15.32
N ALA A 13 7.20 -17.93 -15.33
CA ALA A 13 7.57 -18.81 -14.21
C ALA A 13 9.06 -18.77 -13.83
N CYS A 14 9.94 -18.34 -14.75
CA CYS A 14 11.38 -18.22 -14.47
C CYS A 14 11.74 -16.96 -13.66
N VAL A 15 10.88 -15.93 -13.64
CA VAL A 15 11.22 -14.62 -13.05
C VAL A 15 11.57 -14.69 -11.56
N PRO A 16 10.84 -15.39 -10.69
CA PRO A 16 11.21 -15.48 -9.28
C PRO A 16 12.61 -16.07 -9.05
N GLY A 17 13.01 -17.06 -9.88
CA GLY A 17 14.37 -17.62 -9.85
C GLY A 17 15.41 -16.57 -10.26
N VAL A 18 15.17 -15.88 -11.36
CA VAL A 18 16.09 -14.86 -11.89
C VAL A 18 16.26 -13.70 -10.90
N LEU A 19 15.17 -13.19 -10.32
CA LEU A 19 15.26 -12.12 -9.32
C LEU A 19 16.10 -12.53 -8.11
N ARG A 20 15.87 -13.76 -7.60
CA ARG A 20 16.64 -14.29 -6.48
C ARG A 20 18.12 -14.44 -6.82
N ASP A 21 18.44 -15.01 -7.99
CA ASP A 21 19.81 -15.28 -8.40
C ASP A 21 20.61 -14.00 -8.66
N LEU A 22 19.92 -12.91 -9.08
CA LEU A 22 20.50 -11.60 -9.30
C LEU A 22 20.43 -10.68 -8.06
N GLY A 23 19.82 -11.11 -6.96
CA GLY A 23 19.63 -10.27 -5.77
C GLY A 23 18.74 -9.06 -5.99
N ILE A 24 17.75 -9.19 -6.87
CA ILE A 24 16.76 -8.15 -7.17
C ILE A 24 15.55 -8.40 -6.27
N LEU A 25 15.07 -7.35 -5.59
CA LEU A 25 13.88 -7.43 -4.76
C LEU A 25 12.63 -7.62 -5.63
N SER A 26 11.71 -8.43 -5.16
CA SER A 26 10.35 -8.54 -5.73
C SER A 26 9.44 -7.46 -5.16
N LEU A 27 8.34 -7.13 -5.86
CA LEU A 27 7.31 -6.21 -5.38
C LEU A 27 6.06 -7.01 -4.96
N GLU A 28 5.61 -6.79 -3.72
CA GLU A 28 4.46 -7.50 -3.14
C GLU A 28 3.33 -6.52 -2.85
N ILE A 29 2.20 -6.69 -3.56
CA ILE A 29 1.00 -5.86 -3.44
C ILE A 29 -0.18 -6.75 -3.04
N PRO A 30 -0.92 -6.46 -1.96
CA PRO A 30 -2.01 -7.31 -1.49
C PRO A 30 -3.11 -7.58 -2.52
N SER A 31 -3.49 -6.57 -3.31
CA SER A 31 -4.53 -6.69 -4.35
C SER A 31 -4.06 -7.38 -5.64
N MET A 32 -2.75 -7.68 -5.76
CA MET A 32 -2.15 -8.35 -6.92
C MET A 32 -1.32 -9.58 -6.49
N PRO A 33 -1.96 -10.63 -5.95
CA PRO A 33 -1.24 -11.82 -5.53
C PRO A 33 -0.56 -12.49 -6.73
N LYS A 34 0.70 -12.91 -6.55
CA LYS A 34 1.47 -13.64 -7.58
C LYS A 34 1.01 -15.08 -7.74
N ARG A 35 0.28 -15.59 -6.78
CA ARG A 35 -0.31 -16.93 -6.80
C ARG A 35 -1.77 -16.84 -7.22
N PRO A 36 -2.16 -17.51 -8.33
CA PRO A 36 -3.54 -17.41 -8.86
C PRO A 36 -4.62 -17.99 -7.92
N ASP A 37 -4.22 -18.86 -6.99
CA ASP A 37 -5.12 -19.48 -6.01
C ASP A 37 -5.41 -18.59 -4.79
N LEU A 38 -4.71 -17.47 -4.65
CA LEU A 38 -4.93 -16.51 -3.57
C LEU A 38 -5.83 -15.36 -4.02
N GLY A 39 -6.78 -15.01 -3.18
CA GLY A 39 -7.57 -13.79 -3.40
C GLY A 39 -6.74 -12.53 -3.14
N PHE A 40 -5.85 -12.58 -2.12
CA PHE A 40 -4.98 -11.48 -1.72
C PHE A 40 -3.61 -12.00 -1.29
N ALA A 41 -2.56 -11.20 -1.50
CA ALA A 41 -1.24 -11.46 -0.96
C ALA A 41 -1.16 -10.91 0.49
N ASN A 42 -0.89 -11.80 1.44
CA ASN A 42 -0.72 -11.38 2.83
C ASN A 42 0.72 -10.87 3.06
N PRO A 43 0.91 -9.60 3.47
CA PRO A 43 2.24 -9.03 3.74
C PRO A 43 3.07 -9.84 4.75
N ALA A 44 2.42 -10.54 5.69
CA ALA A 44 3.10 -11.41 6.66
C ALA A 44 3.85 -12.60 6.01
N HIS A 45 3.51 -12.95 4.77
CA HIS A 45 4.15 -14.04 4.03
C HIS A 45 5.10 -13.53 2.93
N ALA A 46 5.35 -12.22 2.87
CA ALA A 46 6.28 -11.65 1.89
C ALA A 46 7.69 -12.21 2.07
N PRO A 47 8.42 -12.48 0.98
CA PRO A 47 9.84 -12.85 1.09
C PRO A 47 10.67 -11.73 1.71
N TYR A 48 11.77 -12.09 2.40
CA TYR A 48 12.69 -11.05 2.90
C TYR A 48 13.24 -10.16 1.77
N MET A 49 13.64 -10.76 0.64
CA MET A 49 14.13 -10.04 -0.54
C MET A 49 12.97 -9.43 -1.34
N SER A 50 12.17 -8.59 -0.70
CA SER A 50 11.03 -7.92 -1.33
C SER A 50 10.81 -6.50 -0.81
N VAL A 51 9.98 -5.78 -1.56
CA VAL A 51 9.33 -4.52 -1.17
C VAL A 51 7.84 -4.81 -1.02
N VAL A 52 7.24 -4.47 0.10
CA VAL A 52 5.79 -4.46 0.28
C VAL A 52 5.24 -3.05 0.13
N SER A 53 4.11 -2.91 -0.53
CA SER A 53 3.39 -1.63 -0.68
C SER A 53 1.89 -1.90 -0.79
N PRO A 54 1.02 -1.04 -0.26
CA PRO A 54 -0.43 -1.19 -0.44
C PRO A 54 -0.88 -0.90 -1.86
N SER A 55 -0.19 0.01 -2.56
CA SER A 55 -0.47 0.39 -3.96
C SER A 55 0.79 0.88 -4.67
N THR A 56 0.66 1.19 -5.97
CA THR A 56 1.70 1.84 -6.78
C THR A 56 1.12 3.03 -7.54
N HIS A 57 1.99 3.78 -8.25
CA HIS A 57 1.55 4.90 -9.09
C HIS A 57 0.63 4.48 -10.25
N ASP A 58 0.68 3.22 -10.69
CA ASP A 58 -0.13 2.68 -11.80
C ASP A 58 -1.45 2.04 -11.34
N MET A 59 -1.70 2.05 -10.04
CA MET A 59 -2.88 1.48 -9.41
C MET A 59 -3.73 2.56 -8.73
N PRO A 60 -5.01 2.28 -8.40
CA PRO A 60 -5.75 3.09 -7.45
C PRO A 60 -5.01 3.19 -6.13
N THR A 61 -5.10 4.35 -5.46
CA THR A 61 -4.70 4.44 -4.05
C THR A 61 -5.57 3.51 -3.21
N LEU A 62 -5.12 3.18 -2.00
CA LEU A 62 -5.85 2.29 -1.10
C LEU A 62 -7.32 2.72 -0.90
N ARG A 63 -7.59 4.03 -0.80
CA ARG A 63 -8.94 4.58 -0.64
C ARG A 63 -9.77 4.47 -1.92
N SER A 64 -9.19 4.77 -3.07
CA SER A 64 -9.87 4.65 -4.36
C SER A 64 -10.17 3.18 -4.66
N TRP A 65 -9.19 2.28 -4.46
CA TRP A 65 -9.38 0.84 -4.59
C TRP A 65 -10.49 0.30 -3.67
N TRP A 66 -10.59 0.79 -2.44
CA TRP A 66 -11.62 0.37 -1.48
C TRP A 66 -13.04 0.59 -1.99
N ARG A 67 -13.24 1.59 -2.84
CA ARG A 67 -14.55 1.96 -3.41
C ARG A 67 -14.88 1.24 -4.72
N GLU A 68 -13.91 0.65 -5.43
CA GLU A 68 -14.10 0.09 -6.78
C GLU A 68 -15.08 -1.09 -6.80
N ASP A 69 -14.95 -2.03 -5.88
CA ASP A 69 -15.87 -3.18 -5.78
C ASP A 69 -16.09 -3.57 -4.31
N SER A 70 -17.30 -3.32 -3.83
CA SER A 70 -17.67 -3.60 -2.43
C SER A 70 -17.62 -5.09 -2.06
N ARG A 71 -17.73 -6.01 -3.01
CA ARG A 71 -17.59 -7.46 -2.76
C ARG A 71 -16.13 -7.82 -2.57
N VAL A 72 -15.25 -7.25 -3.37
CA VAL A 72 -13.80 -7.45 -3.23
C VAL A 72 -13.33 -6.90 -1.91
N THR A 73 -13.74 -5.69 -1.55
CA THR A 73 -13.33 -5.05 -0.29
C THR A 73 -13.95 -5.72 0.93
N ALA A 74 -15.18 -6.21 0.87
CA ALA A 74 -15.76 -7.03 1.95
C ALA A 74 -14.96 -8.33 2.17
N ASN A 75 -14.55 -8.99 1.08
CA ASN A 75 -13.72 -10.19 1.16
C ASN A 75 -12.31 -9.87 1.71
N PHE A 76 -11.72 -8.75 1.29
CA PHE A 76 -10.46 -8.28 1.85
C PHE A 76 -10.56 -7.98 3.36
N ALA A 77 -11.59 -7.23 3.77
CA ALA A 77 -11.83 -6.91 5.17
C ALA A 77 -11.94 -8.19 6.02
N TRP A 78 -12.69 -9.17 5.54
CA TRP A 78 -12.83 -10.45 6.21
C TRP A 78 -11.51 -11.24 6.27
N GLN A 79 -10.86 -11.47 5.12
CA GLN A 79 -9.68 -12.33 5.04
C GLN A 79 -8.42 -11.71 5.64
N MET A 80 -8.23 -10.40 5.42
CA MET A 80 -6.98 -9.73 5.75
C MET A 80 -7.04 -8.98 7.07
N LEU A 81 -8.23 -8.47 7.44
CA LEU A 81 -8.39 -7.66 8.64
C LEU A 81 -9.23 -8.34 9.73
N GLY A 82 -9.90 -9.46 9.42
CA GLY A 82 -10.81 -10.14 10.34
C GLY A 82 -12.10 -9.35 10.61
N GLU A 83 -12.44 -8.40 9.71
CA GLU A 83 -13.61 -7.55 9.86
C GLU A 83 -14.82 -8.18 9.17
N PRO A 84 -15.94 -8.38 9.87
CA PRO A 84 -17.15 -8.96 9.28
C PRO A 84 -17.86 -8.01 8.30
N PHE A 85 -17.59 -6.71 8.38
CA PHE A 85 -18.21 -5.68 7.54
C PHE A 85 -17.14 -4.72 7.01
N ALA A 86 -17.19 -4.43 5.72
CA ALA A 86 -16.42 -3.36 5.10
C ALA A 86 -17.31 -2.11 4.99
N PRO A 87 -16.91 -0.96 5.55
CA PRO A 87 -17.62 0.29 5.29
C PRO A 87 -17.49 0.69 3.82
N SER A 88 -18.41 1.51 3.32
CA SER A 88 -18.37 2.01 1.93
C SER A 88 -17.14 2.88 1.63
N GLU A 89 -16.61 3.54 2.64
CA GLU A 89 -15.38 4.33 2.59
C GLU A 89 -14.35 3.70 3.53
N LEU A 90 -13.08 3.72 3.13
CA LEU A 90 -12.01 3.24 4.00
C LEU A 90 -11.86 4.14 5.23
N ALA A 91 -12.19 3.61 6.40
CA ALA A 91 -12.00 4.30 7.67
C ALA A 91 -10.49 4.40 8.02
N GLY A 92 -10.11 5.48 8.67
CA GLY A 92 -8.71 5.72 9.08
C GLY A 92 -8.13 4.60 9.95
N GLU A 93 -8.95 4.01 10.84
CA GLU A 93 -8.55 2.87 11.64
C GLU A 93 -8.19 1.64 10.77
N LEU A 94 -9.01 1.32 9.76
CA LEU A 94 -8.73 0.21 8.85
C LEU A 94 -7.49 0.48 8.00
N ALA A 95 -7.31 1.73 7.54
CA ALA A 95 -6.09 2.15 6.86
C ALA A 95 -4.86 1.97 7.76
N SER A 96 -4.90 2.39 9.03
CA SER A 96 -3.82 2.18 10.01
C SER A 96 -3.47 0.70 10.17
N ARG A 97 -4.47 -0.19 10.21
CA ARG A 97 -4.24 -1.64 10.32
C ARG A 97 -3.59 -2.22 9.07
N ILE A 98 -4.00 -1.76 7.88
CA ILE A 98 -3.38 -2.18 6.61
C ILE A 98 -1.92 -1.72 6.56
N ILE A 99 -1.63 -0.46 6.91
CA ILE A 99 -0.26 0.06 6.98
C ILE A 99 0.57 -0.75 7.99
N LEU A 100 0.01 -1.05 9.18
CA LEU A 100 0.71 -1.83 10.19
C LEU A 100 1.05 -3.24 9.70
N GLN A 101 0.16 -3.92 8.98
CA GLN A 101 0.45 -5.24 8.39
C GLN A 101 1.67 -5.20 7.45
N HIS A 102 1.79 -4.14 6.63
CA HIS A 102 2.95 -3.96 5.77
C HIS A 102 4.22 -3.68 6.58
N LEU A 103 4.13 -2.83 7.60
CA LEU A 103 5.27 -2.53 8.47
C LEU A 103 5.73 -3.76 9.26
N GLN A 104 4.83 -4.66 9.65
CA GLN A 104 5.14 -5.89 10.37
C GLN A 104 5.60 -7.05 9.46
N SER A 105 5.56 -6.84 8.13
CA SER A 105 5.99 -7.87 7.17
C SER A 105 7.49 -8.20 7.33
N PRO A 106 7.91 -9.41 6.96
CA PRO A 106 9.34 -9.77 6.92
C PRO A 106 10.10 -9.16 5.74
N ALA A 107 9.42 -8.43 4.84
CA ALA A 107 10.04 -7.79 3.69
C ALA A 107 11.15 -6.82 4.10
N MET A 108 12.20 -6.74 3.29
CA MET A 108 13.33 -5.81 3.54
C MET A 108 12.86 -4.37 3.59
N TRP A 109 11.95 -3.99 2.70
CA TRP A 109 11.41 -2.63 2.61
C TRP A 109 9.88 -2.63 2.66
N ALA A 110 9.32 -1.68 3.39
CA ALA A 110 7.93 -1.28 3.31
C ALA A 110 7.90 0.15 2.79
N ILE A 111 7.35 0.34 1.57
CA ILE A 111 7.30 1.65 0.90
C ILE A 111 5.84 2.00 0.69
N PHE A 112 5.48 3.23 1.01
CA PHE A 112 4.11 3.70 0.96
C PHE A 112 3.98 4.93 0.09
N PRO A 113 3.05 4.98 -0.87
CA PRO A 113 2.59 6.24 -1.42
C PRO A 113 2.11 7.16 -0.30
N LEU A 114 2.43 8.45 -0.38
CA LEU A 114 2.02 9.41 0.64
C LEU A 114 0.48 9.44 0.80
N GLN A 115 -0.25 9.29 -0.30
CA GLN A 115 -1.71 9.24 -0.31
C GLN A 115 -2.25 8.10 0.56
N ASP A 116 -1.60 6.93 0.51
CA ASP A 116 -1.99 5.77 1.32
C ASP A 116 -1.63 5.97 2.80
N LEU A 117 -0.53 6.66 3.11
CA LEU A 117 -0.25 7.07 4.49
C LEU A 117 -1.27 8.08 4.99
N LEU A 118 -1.62 9.10 4.19
CA LEU A 118 -2.63 10.10 4.57
C LEU A 118 -4.02 9.49 4.80
N ALA A 119 -4.30 8.30 4.24
CA ALA A 119 -5.56 7.58 4.46
C ALA A 119 -5.85 7.29 5.94
N ILE A 120 -4.81 7.25 6.81
CA ILE A 120 -4.96 6.96 8.24
C ILE A 120 -5.60 8.11 9.04
N ASP A 121 -5.57 9.34 8.51
CA ASP A 121 -6.11 10.51 9.20
C ASP A 121 -7.18 11.20 8.33
N GLU A 122 -8.44 11.05 8.75
CA GLU A 122 -9.59 11.54 8.01
C GLU A 122 -9.66 13.07 7.93
N SER A 123 -8.95 13.77 8.82
CA SER A 123 -8.96 15.23 8.87
C SER A 123 -8.03 15.90 7.86
N ILE A 124 -7.02 15.15 7.36
CA ILE A 124 -5.99 15.70 6.45
C ILE A 124 -5.92 14.99 5.09
N ARG A 125 -6.54 13.81 4.93
CA ARG A 125 -6.56 13.11 3.65
C ARG A 125 -7.35 13.92 2.60
N HIS A 126 -7.06 13.71 1.32
CA HIS A 126 -7.80 14.38 0.26
C HIS A 126 -9.31 14.07 0.35
N PRO A 127 -10.22 15.06 0.21
CA PRO A 127 -11.66 14.81 0.29
C PRO A 127 -12.17 13.86 -0.80
N ASP A 128 -11.57 13.91 -1.99
CA ASP A 128 -11.89 13.01 -3.12
C ASP A 128 -10.77 11.97 -3.30
N PRO A 129 -11.04 10.66 -3.03
CA PRO A 129 -10.05 9.60 -3.22
C PRO A 129 -9.58 9.43 -4.67
N ASP A 130 -10.42 9.74 -5.66
CA ASP A 130 -10.07 9.55 -7.06
C ASP A 130 -9.08 10.61 -7.56
N ALA A 131 -9.07 11.79 -6.93
CA ALA A 131 -8.07 12.83 -7.18
C ALA A 131 -6.67 12.49 -6.62
N GLU A 132 -6.55 11.44 -5.82
CA GLU A 132 -5.27 10.95 -5.29
C GLU A 132 -4.45 10.14 -6.33
N ARG A 133 -5.04 9.74 -7.46
CA ARG A 133 -4.36 8.91 -8.46
C ARG A 133 -3.23 9.67 -9.16
N ILE A 134 -2.11 8.96 -9.35
CA ILE A 134 -0.96 9.48 -10.09
C ILE A 134 -1.08 9.13 -11.57
N ASN A 135 -1.40 7.88 -11.88
CA ASN A 135 -1.54 7.38 -13.23
C ASN A 135 -2.80 6.52 -13.40
N VAL A 136 -3.36 6.53 -14.62
CA VAL A 136 -4.46 5.66 -15.04
C VAL A 136 -4.03 5.02 -16.37
N PRO A 137 -3.35 3.86 -16.36
CA PRO A 137 -2.75 3.25 -17.54
C PRO A 137 -3.74 2.95 -18.67
N SER A 138 -5.02 2.77 -18.37
CA SER A 138 -6.08 2.52 -19.36
C SER A 138 -6.51 3.75 -20.15
N ILE A 139 -6.07 4.95 -19.75
CA ILE A 139 -6.41 6.22 -20.41
C ILE A 139 -5.21 6.71 -21.20
N MET A 140 -5.37 6.85 -22.53
CA MET A 140 -4.29 7.32 -23.40
C MET A 140 -4.76 8.50 -24.27
N PRO A 141 -4.03 9.64 -24.30
CA PRO A 141 -2.87 9.96 -23.48
C PRO A 141 -3.26 10.37 -22.05
N TYR A 142 -2.51 9.91 -21.06
CA TYR A 142 -2.68 10.33 -19.67
C TYR A 142 -1.46 11.17 -19.24
N ARG A 143 -1.71 12.26 -18.50
CA ARG A 143 -0.65 13.11 -17.94
C ARG A 143 -0.57 12.93 -16.44
N TRP A 144 0.61 12.62 -15.94
CA TRP A 144 0.90 12.55 -14.51
C TRP A 144 0.93 13.96 -13.93
N CYS A 145 -0.20 14.39 -13.39
CA CYS A 145 -0.37 15.75 -12.89
C CYS A 145 -0.79 15.80 -11.41
N TYR A 146 -0.68 14.67 -10.68
CA TYR A 146 -0.98 14.68 -9.25
C TYR A 146 -0.15 15.75 -8.54
N ARG A 147 -0.81 16.52 -7.68
CA ARG A 147 -0.19 17.46 -6.75
C ARG A 147 -0.74 17.20 -5.37
N MET A 148 0.15 17.14 -4.38
CA MET A 148 -0.24 17.05 -2.99
C MET A 148 -1.13 18.25 -2.64
N HIS A 149 -2.26 18.00 -1.99
CA HIS A 149 -3.25 19.00 -1.61
C HIS A 149 -2.89 19.77 -0.32
N LEU A 150 -1.89 19.25 0.42
CA LEU A 150 -1.40 19.86 1.65
C LEU A 150 -0.09 20.60 1.37
N GLU A 151 0.06 21.77 2.00
CA GLU A 151 1.36 22.43 2.10
C GLU A 151 2.29 21.65 3.05
N LEU A 152 3.59 21.69 2.79
CA LEU A 152 4.58 20.94 3.60
C LEU A 152 4.55 21.37 5.08
N ASP A 153 4.36 22.65 5.35
CA ASP A 153 4.27 23.16 6.72
C ASP A 153 3.01 22.64 7.44
N ALA A 154 1.88 22.50 6.71
CA ALA A 154 0.66 21.92 7.26
C ALA A 154 0.85 20.43 7.56
N LEU A 155 1.51 19.69 6.68
CA LEU A 155 1.85 18.28 6.91
C LEU A 155 2.80 18.11 8.11
N ALA A 156 3.82 18.96 8.22
CA ALA A 156 4.75 18.93 9.35
C ALA A 156 4.05 19.27 10.69
N ALA A 157 3.04 20.14 10.65
CA ALA A 157 2.24 20.53 11.82
C ALA A 157 1.12 19.54 12.17
N ALA A 158 0.85 18.53 11.33
CA ALA A 158 -0.23 17.55 11.53
C ALA A 158 0.14 16.55 12.66
N GLY A 159 0.10 17.02 13.91
CA GLY A 159 0.58 16.25 15.08
C GLY A 159 -0.12 14.91 15.27
N GLY A 160 -1.44 14.82 15.01
CA GLY A 160 -2.20 13.58 15.08
C GLY A 160 -1.69 12.54 14.08
N PHE A 161 -1.57 12.93 12.82
CA PHE A 161 -1.04 12.08 11.75
C PHE A 161 0.41 11.64 12.03
N ASN A 162 1.29 12.58 12.31
CA ASN A 162 2.71 12.30 12.58
C ASN A 162 2.88 11.39 13.79
N GLY A 163 2.09 11.61 14.85
CA GLY A 163 2.07 10.77 16.05
C GLY A 163 1.63 9.34 15.76
N GLU A 164 0.59 9.17 14.95
CA GLU A 164 0.12 7.83 14.55
C GLU A 164 1.14 7.10 13.68
N VAL A 165 1.75 7.75 12.69
CA VAL A 165 2.84 7.17 11.88
C VAL A 165 3.99 6.71 12.76
N MET A 166 4.42 7.54 13.71
CA MET A 166 5.49 7.17 14.66
C MET A 166 5.09 5.98 15.55
N ARG A 167 3.84 5.96 16.02
CA ARG A 167 3.31 4.83 16.79
C ARG A 167 3.36 3.52 15.98
N LEU A 168 2.91 3.55 14.72
CA LEU A 168 2.92 2.39 13.83
C LEU A 168 4.35 1.88 13.59
N LEU A 169 5.31 2.77 13.38
CA LEU A 169 6.73 2.44 13.23
C LEU A 169 7.30 1.79 14.51
N GLN A 170 6.98 2.32 15.68
CA GLN A 170 7.43 1.77 16.96
C GLN A 170 6.86 0.39 17.23
N VAL A 171 5.55 0.22 17.05
CA VAL A 171 4.87 -1.07 17.27
C VAL A 171 5.32 -2.14 16.29
N SER A 172 5.68 -1.77 15.06
CA SER A 172 6.20 -2.70 14.06
C SER A 172 7.68 -3.10 14.28
N GLY A 173 8.40 -2.39 15.13
CA GLY A 173 9.84 -2.58 15.32
C GLY A 173 10.72 -2.01 14.19
N ARG A 174 10.15 -1.20 13.28
CA ARG A 174 10.88 -0.54 12.19
C ARG A 174 11.37 0.87 12.55
N ALA A 175 11.00 1.39 13.71
CA ALA A 175 11.60 2.64 14.19
C ALA A 175 13.07 2.40 14.58
N HIS A 176 13.97 3.28 14.14
CA HIS A 176 15.31 3.30 14.70
C HIS A 176 15.21 3.66 16.20
N PRO A 177 15.92 2.94 17.09
CA PRO A 177 16.11 3.45 18.44
C PRO A 177 16.80 4.81 18.34
N ALA A 178 16.23 5.80 19.03
CA ALA A 178 16.81 7.14 19.13
C ALA A 178 18.14 7.12 19.85
#